data_5b212bc4c6ab2a39f754675942aa367b
#
_entry.id   5b212bc4c6ab2a39f754675942aa367b
#
_cell.length_a   1.000
_cell.length_b   1.000
_cell.length_c   1.000
_cell.angle_alpha   90.00
_cell.angle_beta   90.00
_cell.angle_gamma   90.00
#
_symmetry.space_group_name_H-M   'P 1'
#
loop_
_entity.id
_entity.type
_entity.pdbx_description
1 polymer ?
#
loop_
_entity_poly.entity_id
_entity_poly.type
_entity_poly.pdbx_seq_one_letter_code
_entity_poly.pdbx_strand_id
1 'polypeptide(L)'
;MKLAVLYAGQGAQHPGMGKEFYEASPAFRAAFDSAALDFDLHRVCFEDPDGVLNQTEYTQPCMVAFACGVTAVLAEKGVKPAYLAGLSLGEYSALQAAGVFTAKQAIELTAFRGKAMAEAAKGLACGMTAVLGLDREKLSACCEQAAEAGCVQICNYNCPGQLVIGGEKAAVEQAAALAKEAGARRCIPLKVSGPFHTKLMAPAGDALAQRFAGENFGTMETPVLFNCLGHEKAETDSIPQLLVKQVQSSVYMEDTLRRLGELGVNHILEVGPGSALSGFVKKTLPGVVCTAVETPEQLDAVLTAWKDAE
;
A
#
# COMPACT_ATOMS: atom_id res chain seq x y z
N MET A 1 -8.98 16.73 -17.55
CA MET A 1 -8.05 15.87 -16.77
C MET A 1 -8.81 14.67 -16.19
N LYS A 2 -8.31 13.42 -16.35
CA LYS A 2 -8.86 12.21 -15.67
C LYS A 2 -7.86 11.75 -14.63
N LEU A 3 -8.18 12.04 -13.36
CA LEU A 3 -7.29 11.88 -12.21
C LEU A 3 -7.53 10.54 -11.51
N ALA A 4 -6.45 9.85 -11.13
CA ALA A 4 -6.46 8.83 -10.08
C ALA A 4 -5.60 9.28 -8.89
N VAL A 5 -5.97 8.86 -7.67
CA VAL A 5 -5.14 9.04 -6.49
C VAL A 5 -4.63 7.66 -6.05
N LEU A 6 -3.31 7.58 -5.86
CA LEU A 6 -2.62 6.39 -5.36
C LEU A 6 -2.09 6.67 -3.96
N TYR A 7 -2.31 5.71 -3.05
CA TYR A 7 -1.84 5.82 -1.67
C TYR A 7 -0.63 4.91 -1.43
N ALA A 8 0.43 5.51 -0.86
CA ALA A 8 1.66 4.81 -0.56
C ALA A 8 1.46 3.66 0.43
N GLY A 9 2.27 2.63 0.28
CA GLY A 9 2.37 1.49 1.19
C GLY A 9 3.45 1.67 2.24
N GLN A 10 3.60 0.65 3.09
CA GLN A 10 4.67 0.56 4.08
C GLN A 10 6.05 0.54 3.39
N GLY A 11 7.04 1.21 3.98
CA GLY A 11 8.43 1.25 3.53
C GLY A 11 8.95 2.65 3.20
N ALA A 12 8.06 3.64 3.13
CA ALA A 12 8.43 5.04 2.86
C ALA A 12 8.31 5.95 4.10
N GLN A 13 7.80 5.45 5.21
CA GLN A 13 7.62 6.21 6.46
C GLN A 13 8.94 6.74 7.01
N HIS A 14 8.87 7.91 7.60
CA HIS A 14 9.98 8.53 8.33
C HIS A 14 9.45 9.43 9.44
N PRO A 15 10.21 9.67 10.52
CA PRO A 15 9.82 10.62 11.54
C PRO A 15 9.58 12.01 10.95
N GLY A 16 8.53 12.68 11.39
CA GLY A 16 8.12 14.00 10.91
C GLY A 16 7.16 13.99 9.73
N MET A 17 6.86 12.85 9.12
CA MET A 17 5.90 12.78 8.00
C MET A 17 4.54 13.34 8.43
N GLY A 18 3.99 14.27 7.64
CA GLY A 18 2.71 14.91 7.88
C GLY A 18 2.70 16.05 8.89
N LYS A 19 3.81 16.34 9.57
CA LYS A 19 3.87 17.42 10.58
C LYS A 19 3.55 18.78 9.98
N GLU A 20 4.07 19.10 8.80
CA GLU A 20 3.78 20.35 8.10
C GLU A 20 2.29 20.49 7.74
N PHE A 21 1.66 19.40 7.25
CA PHE A 21 0.22 19.38 7.02
C PHE A 21 -0.57 19.55 8.31
N TYR A 22 -0.13 18.89 9.39
CA TYR A 22 -0.76 19.01 10.70
C TYR A 22 -0.71 20.44 11.23
N GLU A 23 0.40 21.15 11.07
CA GLU A 23 0.54 22.55 11.45
C GLU A 23 -0.30 23.49 10.57
N ALA A 24 -0.38 23.21 9.26
CA ALA A 24 -1.02 24.08 8.26
C ALA A 24 -2.53 23.90 8.14
N SER A 25 -3.10 22.68 8.35
CA SER A 25 -4.48 22.37 7.99
C SER A 25 -5.32 21.83 9.16
N PRO A 26 -6.41 22.53 9.52
CA PRO A 26 -7.39 22.01 10.48
C PRO A 26 -8.06 20.70 10.02
N ALA A 27 -8.32 20.54 8.71
CA ALA A 27 -8.91 19.31 8.16
C ALA A 27 -7.98 18.12 8.30
N PHE A 28 -6.68 18.33 8.04
CA PHE A 28 -5.66 17.31 8.28
C PHE A 28 -5.67 16.87 9.75
N ARG A 29 -5.61 17.84 10.68
CA ARG A 29 -5.65 17.55 12.13
C ARG A 29 -6.89 16.74 12.52
N ALA A 30 -8.05 17.18 12.09
CA ALA A 30 -9.30 16.50 12.44
C ALA A 30 -9.34 15.03 11.97
N ALA A 31 -8.80 14.72 10.79
CA ALA A 31 -8.71 13.37 10.29
C ALA A 31 -7.62 12.56 11.01
N PHE A 32 -6.42 13.14 11.18
CA PHE A 32 -5.28 12.51 11.82
C PHE A 32 -5.57 12.14 13.28
N ASP A 33 -6.25 13.02 14.03
CA ASP A 33 -6.55 12.86 15.46
C ASP A 33 -7.85 12.06 15.72
N SER A 34 -8.52 11.57 14.67
CA SER A 34 -9.85 10.96 14.81
C SER A 34 -9.87 9.61 15.53
N ALA A 35 -8.75 8.89 15.54
CA ALA A 35 -8.66 7.54 16.07
C ALA A 35 -8.14 7.48 17.49
N ALA A 36 -8.63 6.49 18.26
CA ALA A 36 -8.08 6.17 19.58
C ALA A 36 -7.20 4.92 19.47
N LEU A 37 -5.90 5.10 19.68
CA LEU A 37 -4.90 4.04 19.64
C LEU A 37 -4.35 3.78 21.05
N ASP A 38 -3.71 2.64 21.26
CA ASP A 38 -3.04 2.29 22.52
C ASP A 38 -1.59 2.84 22.61
N PHE A 39 -1.23 3.72 21.69
CA PHE A 39 0.03 4.47 21.69
C PHE A 39 -0.21 5.91 21.22
N ASP A 40 0.76 6.77 21.49
CA ASP A 40 0.72 8.16 21.06
C ASP A 40 1.13 8.28 19.59
N LEU A 41 0.12 8.49 18.73
CA LEU A 41 0.27 8.58 17.27
C LEU A 41 1.20 9.75 16.88
N HIS A 42 1.06 10.91 17.55
CA HIS A 42 1.90 12.08 17.28
C HIS A 42 3.37 11.81 17.61
N ARG A 43 3.61 11.26 18.79
CA ARG A 43 4.97 10.95 19.27
C ARG A 43 5.66 9.96 18.31
N VAL A 44 4.96 8.90 17.88
CA VAL A 44 5.53 7.90 16.97
C VAL A 44 5.71 8.47 15.57
N CYS A 45 4.68 9.16 15.03
CA CYS A 45 4.71 9.63 13.65
C CYS A 45 5.67 10.81 13.43
N PHE A 46 5.71 11.76 14.39
CA PHE A 46 6.45 13.00 14.22
C PHE A 46 7.87 12.96 14.81
N GLU A 47 8.12 12.16 15.84
CA GLU A 47 9.38 12.20 16.57
C GLU A 47 10.11 10.84 16.57
N ASP A 48 9.37 9.75 16.75
CA ASP A 48 9.86 8.36 16.86
C ASP A 48 11.06 8.20 17.81
N PRO A 49 11.00 8.72 19.04
CA PRO A 49 12.15 8.70 19.95
C PRO A 49 12.54 7.27 20.38
N ASP A 50 11.60 6.34 20.28
CA ASP A 50 11.79 4.94 20.66
C ASP A 50 12.17 4.05 19.45
N GLY A 51 12.21 4.61 18.22
CA GLY A 51 12.60 3.91 16.99
C GLY A 51 11.61 2.83 16.56
N VAL A 52 10.32 2.98 16.89
CA VAL A 52 9.28 1.96 16.65
C VAL A 52 8.50 2.18 15.36
N LEU A 53 8.61 3.34 14.72
CA LEU A 53 7.87 3.69 13.50
C LEU A 53 8.05 2.66 12.37
N ASN A 54 9.17 1.95 12.32
CA ASN A 54 9.44 0.92 11.33
C ASN A 54 8.90 -0.47 11.69
N GLN A 55 8.26 -0.63 12.84
CA GLN A 55 7.54 -1.85 13.20
C GLN A 55 6.13 -1.79 12.60
N THR A 56 5.71 -2.88 11.97
CA THR A 56 4.47 -2.95 11.16
C THR A 56 3.22 -2.46 11.91
N GLU A 57 3.09 -2.76 13.20
CA GLU A 57 1.98 -2.36 14.05
C GLU A 57 1.89 -0.84 14.29
N TYR A 58 3.01 -0.12 14.18
CA TYR A 58 3.07 1.35 14.28
C TYR A 58 3.09 2.01 12.90
N THR A 59 3.84 1.44 11.95
CA THR A 59 3.91 1.98 10.58
C THR A 59 2.54 2.15 9.97
N GLN A 60 1.70 1.10 10.06
CA GLN A 60 0.44 1.07 9.32
C GLN A 60 -0.53 2.18 9.75
N PRO A 61 -0.89 2.32 11.04
CA PRO A 61 -1.78 3.41 11.44
C PRO A 61 -1.18 4.81 11.24
N CYS A 62 0.14 5.00 11.40
CA CYS A 62 0.79 6.29 11.14
C CYS A 62 0.67 6.70 9.65
N MET A 63 0.96 5.79 8.74
CA MET A 63 0.84 6.03 7.30
C MET A 63 -0.61 6.31 6.87
N VAL A 64 -1.57 5.57 7.43
CA VAL A 64 -2.99 5.77 7.09
C VAL A 64 -3.53 7.05 7.72
N ALA A 65 -3.12 7.42 8.92
CA ALA A 65 -3.47 8.71 9.52
C ALA A 65 -2.98 9.89 8.67
N PHE A 66 -1.72 9.82 8.19
CA PHE A 66 -1.20 10.78 7.22
C PHE A 66 -2.07 10.84 5.96
N ALA A 67 -2.35 9.70 5.35
CA ALA A 67 -3.13 9.62 4.12
C ALA A 67 -4.56 10.14 4.28
N CYS A 68 -5.24 9.82 5.40
CA CYS A 68 -6.56 10.35 5.75
C CYS A 68 -6.54 11.88 5.91
N GLY A 69 -5.49 12.41 6.55
CA GLY A 69 -5.28 13.85 6.69
C GLY A 69 -5.14 14.55 5.34
N VAL A 70 -4.26 14.04 4.45
CA VAL A 70 -4.10 14.59 3.10
C VAL A 70 -5.39 14.46 2.28
N THR A 71 -6.11 13.34 2.40
CA THR A 71 -7.40 13.13 1.74
C THR A 71 -8.42 14.19 2.16
N ALA A 72 -8.48 14.56 3.45
CA ALA A 72 -9.34 15.63 3.94
C ALA A 72 -8.97 16.99 3.32
N VAL A 73 -7.67 17.29 3.20
CA VAL A 73 -7.20 18.51 2.53
C VAL A 73 -7.56 18.51 1.03
N LEU A 74 -7.39 17.39 0.33
CA LEU A 74 -7.79 17.24 -1.07
C LEU A 74 -9.28 17.51 -1.26
N ALA A 75 -10.12 16.99 -0.36
CA ALA A 75 -11.57 17.22 -0.38
C ALA A 75 -11.93 18.70 -0.17
N GLU A 76 -11.28 19.39 0.79
CA GLU A 76 -11.44 20.85 0.99
C GLU A 76 -11.06 21.67 -0.26
N LYS A 77 -10.01 21.22 -0.96
CA LYS A 77 -9.54 21.86 -2.21
C LYS A 77 -10.41 21.49 -3.42
N GLY A 78 -11.44 20.67 -3.24
CA GLY A 78 -12.37 20.26 -4.30
C GLY A 78 -11.79 19.24 -5.29
N VAL A 79 -10.71 18.55 -4.94
CA VAL A 79 -10.11 17.51 -5.78
C VAL A 79 -11.02 16.28 -5.82
N LYS A 80 -11.44 15.87 -7.01
CA LYS A 80 -12.33 14.72 -7.22
C LYS A 80 -11.66 13.70 -8.14
N PRO A 81 -11.05 12.66 -7.60
CA PRO A 81 -10.47 11.60 -8.41
C PRO A 81 -11.57 10.76 -9.07
N ALA A 82 -11.29 10.27 -10.28
CA ALA A 82 -12.14 9.30 -10.98
C ALA A 82 -11.91 7.87 -10.48
N TYR A 83 -10.70 7.58 -9.98
CA TYR A 83 -10.30 6.28 -9.46
C TYR A 83 -9.35 6.42 -8.29
N LEU A 84 -9.36 5.41 -7.43
CA LEU A 84 -8.51 5.31 -6.26
C LEU A 84 -7.82 3.95 -6.23
N ALA A 85 -6.59 3.91 -5.77
CA ALA A 85 -5.88 2.67 -5.46
C ALA A 85 -4.82 2.93 -4.39
N GLY A 86 -4.24 1.89 -3.85
CA GLY A 86 -3.15 2.02 -2.88
C GLY A 86 -2.32 0.75 -2.82
N LEU A 87 -1.07 0.86 -2.40
CA LEU A 87 -0.18 -0.27 -2.28
C LEU A 87 -0.34 -0.91 -0.89
N SER A 88 -0.84 -2.15 -0.82
CA SER A 88 -1.00 -2.90 0.44
C SER A 88 -1.83 -2.11 1.47
N LEU A 89 -1.23 -1.56 2.52
CA LEU A 89 -1.94 -0.74 3.50
C LEU A 89 -2.61 0.51 2.87
N GLY A 90 -2.07 1.02 1.78
CA GLY A 90 -2.63 2.15 1.05
C GLY A 90 -4.02 1.88 0.47
N GLU A 91 -4.41 0.61 0.29
CA GLU A 91 -5.78 0.23 -0.10
C GLU A 91 -6.81 0.65 0.97
N TYR A 92 -6.45 0.63 2.25
CA TYR A 92 -7.31 1.15 3.33
C TYR A 92 -7.49 2.66 3.23
N SER A 93 -6.45 3.40 2.86
CA SER A 93 -6.54 4.84 2.59
C SER A 93 -7.41 5.12 1.35
N ALA A 94 -7.27 4.32 0.29
CA ALA A 94 -8.13 4.42 -0.89
C ALA A 94 -9.60 4.14 -0.57
N LEU A 95 -9.88 3.14 0.26
CA LEU A 95 -11.24 2.82 0.71
C LEU A 95 -11.82 3.91 1.63
N GLN A 96 -10.99 4.55 2.46
CA GLN A 96 -11.38 5.72 3.24
C GLN A 96 -11.75 6.89 2.31
N ALA A 97 -10.91 7.20 1.34
CA ALA A 97 -11.17 8.26 0.36
C ALA A 97 -12.42 7.97 -0.51
N ALA A 98 -12.75 6.69 -0.71
CA ALA A 98 -13.94 6.23 -1.42
C ALA A 98 -15.23 6.28 -0.58
N GLY A 99 -15.17 6.62 0.72
CA GLY A 99 -16.33 6.67 1.61
C GLY A 99 -16.67 5.34 2.30
N VAL A 100 -15.90 4.28 2.08
CA VAL A 100 -16.12 2.96 2.72
C VAL A 100 -15.78 3.00 4.20
N PHE A 101 -14.74 3.75 4.57
CA PHE A 101 -14.32 3.95 5.96
C PHE A 101 -14.34 5.42 6.34
N THR A 102 -14.65 5.71 7.59
CA THR A 102 -14.25 6.98 8.20
C THR A 102 -12.73 6.99 8.43
N ALA A 103 -12.13 8.17 8.62
CA ALA A 103 -10.69 8.26 8.95
C ALA A 103 -10.39 7.46 10.23
N LYS A 104 -11.23 7.59 11.26
CA LYS A 104 -11.13 6.79 12.50
C LYS A 104 -11.08 5.30 12.21
N GLN A 105 -12.04 4.76 11.44
CA GLN A 105 -12.08 3.34 11.13
C GLN A 105 -10.84 2.88 10.36
N ALA A 106 -10.41 3.63 9.35
CA ALA A 106 -9.24 3.26 8.55
C ALA A 106 -7.97 3.17 9.41
N ILE A 107 -7.75 4.13 10.32
CA ILE A 107 -6.59 4.17 11.21
C ILE A 107 -6.66 3.01 12.23
N GLU A 108 -7.81 2.81 12.89
CA GLU A 108 -7.98 1.74 13.88
C GLU A 108 -7.91 0.34 13.24
N LEU A 109 -8.46 0.16 12.04
CA LEU A 109 -8.37 -1.11 11.31
C LEU A 109 -6.94 -1.42 10.88
N THR A 110 -6.17 -0.42 10.48
CA THR A 110 -4.76 -0.64 10.09
C THR A 110 -3.84 -0.82 11.30
N ALA A 111 -4.15 -0.25 12.46
CA ALA A 111 -3.51 -0.60 13.72
C ALA A 111 -3.74 -2.08 14.08
N PHE A 112 -4.99 -2.54 13.96
CA PHE A 112 -5.34 -3.96 14.16
C PHE A 112 -4.64 -4.86 13.12
N ARG A 113 -4.67 -4.47 11.82
CA ARG A 113 -4.03 -5.20 10.73
C ARG A 113 -2.53 -5.35 10.97
N GLY A 114 -1.84 -4.27 11.35
CA GLY A 114 -0.42 -4.28 11.65
C GLY A 114 -0.07 -5.27 12.76
N LYS A 115 -0.83 -5.27 13.85
CA LYS A 115 -0.68 -6.22 14.97
C LYS A 115 -0.94 -7.67 14.53
N ALA A 116 -2.03 -7.91 13.80
CA ALA A 116 -2.37 -9.25 13.29
C ALA A 116 -1.29 -9.80 12.35
N MET A 117 -0.73 -8.95 11.48
CA MET A 117 0.38 -9.34 10.58
C MET A 117 1.68 -9.61 11.35
N ALA A 118 2.00 -8.80 12.36
CA ALA A 118 3.17 -9.01 13.21
C ALA A 118 3.05 -10.32 14.01
N GLU A 119 1.89 -10.61 14.58
CA GLU A 119 1.65 -11.85 15.33
C GLU A 119 1.68 -13.08 14.41
N ALA A 120 1.10 -13.00 13.21
CA ALA A 120 1.14 -14.08 12.22
C ALA A 120 2.56 -14.40 11.74
N ALA A 121 3.46 -13.42 11.75
CA ALA A 121 4.86 -13.59 11.37
C ALA A 121 5.77 -14.08 12.51
N LYS A 122 5.28 -14.03 13.74
CA LYS A 122 6.08 -14.30 14.94
C LYS A 122 6.60 -15.75 14.98
N GLY A 123 7.91 -15.86 15.15
CA GLY A 123 8.56 -17.17 15.20
C GLY A 123 8.79 -17.84 13.83
N LEU A 124 8.32 -17.24 12.74
CA LEU A 124 8.59 -17.76 11.41
C LEU A 124 10.00 -17.39 10.93
N ALA A 125 10.76 -18.40 10.51
CA ALA A 125 11.99 -18.17 9.74
C ALA A 125 11.60 -17.80 8.30
N CYS A 126 11.37 -16.52 8.04
CA CYS A 126 10.84 -16.03 6.78
C CYS A 126 11.68 -14.88 6.20
N GLY A 127 11.36 -14.48 4.97
CA GLY A 127 11.99 -13.35 4.31
C GLY A 127 11.21 -12.88 3.08
N MET A 128 11.62 -11.72 2.59
CA MET A 128 11.16 -11.18 1.31
C MET A 128 12.37 -10.66 0.53
N THR A 129 12.34 -10.81 -0.79
CA THR A 129 13.41 -10.38 -1.68
C THR A 129 12.84 -9.67 -2.91
N ALA A 130 13.30 -8.44 -3.16
CA ALA A 130 12.98 -7.75 -4.40
C ALA A 130 13.85 -8.32 -5.54
N VAL A 131 13.21 -8.70 -6.64
CA VAL A 131 13.83 -9.24 -7.85
C VAL A 131 13.68 -8.23 -8.97
N LEU A 132 14.80 -7.78 -9.50
CA LEU A 132 14.86 -6.73 -10.52
C LEU A 132 15.33 -7.31 -11.86
N GLY A 133 14.62 -6.94 -12.93
CA GLY A 133 15.02 -7.24 -14.30
C GLY A 133 14.69 -8.66 -14.76
N LEU A 134 13.72 -9.32 -14.11
CA LEU A 134 13.17 -10.60 -14.54
C LEU A 134 11.66 -10.47 -14.78
N ASP A 135 11.13 -11.19 -15.77
CA ASP A 135 9.69 -11.25 -16.03
C ASP A 135 8.96 -12.15 -15.02
N ARG A 136 7.62 -12.00 -14.95
CA ARG A 136 6.78 -12.69 -13.97
C ARG A 136 6.73 -14.20 -14.18
N GLU A 137 6.76 -14.64 -15.45
CA GLU A 137 6.69 -16.05 -15.83
C GLU A 137 7.94 -16.81 -15.38
N LYS A 138 9.13 -16.24 -15.66
CA LYS A 138 10.41 -16.82 -15.21
C LYS A 138 10.53 -16.83 -13.69
N LEU A 139 10.11 -15.76 -13.03
CA LEU A 139 10.16 -15.72 -11.57
C LEU A 139 9.18 -16.70 -10.92
N SER A 140 8.00 -16.91 -11.52
CA SER A 140 7.05 -17.94 -11.07
C SER A 140 7.69 -19.34 -11.15
N ALA A 141 8.33 -19.67 -12.26
CA ALA A 141 9.03 -20.94 -12.43
C ALA A 141 10.16 -21.12 -11.39
N CYS A 142 10.89 -20.04 -11.03
CA CYS A 142 11.88 -20.10 -9.95
C CYS A 142 11.24 -20.38 -8.58
N CYS A 143 10.09 -19.77 -8.29
CA CYS A 143 9.35 -20.05 -7.06
C CYS A 143 8.84 -21.49 -7.00
N GLU A 144 8.30 -22.01 -8.13
CA GLU A 144 7.84 -23.40 -8.24
C GLU A 144 8.98 -24.40 -7.99
N GLN A 145 10.15 -24.17 -8.58
CA GLN A 145 11.33 -25.00 -8.36
C GLN A 145 11.86 -24.95 -6.91
N ALA A 146 11.73 -23.78 -6.25
CA ALA A 146 12.16 -23.61 -4.86
C ALA A 146 11.13 -24.13 -3.84
N ALA A 147 9.94 -24.56 -4.27
CA ALA A 147 8.84 -24.98 -3.39
C ALA A 147 9.16 -26.22 -2.54
N GLU A 148 10.15 -27.05 -2.95
CA GLU A 148 10.62 -28.18 -2.14
C GLU A 148 11.34 -27.74 -0.85
N ALA A 149 11.91 -26.53 -0.84
CA ALA A 149 12.59 -25.95 0.33
C ALA A 149 11.62 -25.24 1.29
N GLY A 150 10.35 -25.11 0.95
CA GLY A 150 9.31 -24.47 1.74
C GLY A 150 8.40 -23.56 0.92
N CYS A 151 7.54 -22.82 1.62
CA CYS A 151 6.63 -21.88 0.99
C CYS A 151 7.37 -20.66 0.42
N VAL A 152 7.23 -20.42 -0.87
CA VAL A 152 7.66 -19.17 -1.54
C VAL A 152 6.71 -18.83 -2.68
N GLN A 153 6.44 -17.54 -2.86
CA GLN A 153 5.61 -17.04 -3.96
C GLN A 153 5.97 -15.60 -4.32
N ILE A 154 5.55 -15.14 -5.50
CA ILE A 154 5.59 -13.73 -5.83
C ILE A 154 4.50 -13.04 -5.00
N CYS A 155 4.88 -12.14 -4.11
CA CYS A 155 3.96 -11.43 -3.22
C CYS A 155 3.65 -10.01 -3.70
N ASN A 156 4.50 -9.39 -4.56
CA ASN A 156 4.21 -8.11 -5.19
C ASN A 156 4.64 -8.11 -6.67
N TYR A 157 3.70 -7.72 -7.51
CA TYR A 157 3.92 -7.34 -8.90
C TYR A 157 3.89 -5.80 -8.96
N ASN A 158 5.05 -5.15 -8.72
CA ASN A 158 5.10 -3.70 -8.52
C ASN A 158 5.02 -2.92 -9.84
N CYS A 159 5.86 -3.27 -10.80
CA CYS A 159 5.90 -2.68 -12.14
C CYS A 159 6.75 -3.58 -13.05
N PRO A 160 6.80 -3.34 -14.38
CA PRO A 160 7.63 -4.13 -15.28
C PRO A 160 9.08 -4.28 -14.79
N GLY A 161 9.51 -5.53 -14.62
CA GLY A 161 10.85 -5.87 -14.14
C GLY A 161 11.14 -5.55 -12.68
N GLN A 162 10.12 -5.36 -11.84
CA GLN A 162 10.27 -5.20 -10.39
C GLN A 162 9.21 -5.99 -9.65
N LEU A 163 9.60 -7.15 -9.16
CA LEU A 163 8.78 -8.13 -8.46
C LEU A 163 9.33 -8.34 -7.05
N VAL A 164 8.51 -8.86 -6.14
CA VAL A 164 8.97 -9.25 -4.80
C VAL A 164 8.51 -10.68 -4.55
N ILE A 165 9.43 -11.53 -4.11
CA ILE A 165 9.12 -12.88 -3.60
C ILE A 165 9.15 -12.87 -2.08
N GLY A 166 8.30 -13.68 -1.47
CA GLY A 166 8.22 -13.83 -0.02
C GLY A 166 7.82 -15.23 0.37
N GLY A 167 8.18 -15.61 1.61
CA GLY A 167 7.90 -16.93 2.12
C GLY A 167 8.86 -17.37 3.21
N GLU A 168 9.03 -18.67 3.36
CA GLU A 168 10.04 -19.26 4.25
C GLU A 168 11.44 -18.94 3.78
N LYS A 169 12.33 -18.62 4.71
CA LYS A 169 13.67 -18.09 4.40
C LYS A 169 14.46 -18.94 3.43
N ALA A 170 14.52 -20.25 3.66
CA ALA A 170 15.27 -21.17 2.80
C ALA A 170 14.73 -21.20 1.36
N ALA A 171 13.40 -21.22 1.20
CA ALA A 171 12.76 -21.23 -0.10
C ALA A 171 12.94 -19.89 -0.83
N VAL A 172 12.85 -18.74 -0.12
CA VAL A 172 13.11 -17.41 -0.69
C VAL A 172 14.56 -17.28 -1.15
N GLU A 173 15.53 -17.76 -0.36
CA GLU A 173 16.95 -17.75 -0.72
C GLU A 173 17.22 -18.61 -1.96
N GLN A 174 16.62 -19.80 -2.03
CA GLN A 174 16.72 -20.68 -3.21
C GLN A 174 16.07 -20.06 -4.45
N ALA A 175 14.84 -19.52 -4.34
CA ALA A 175 14.17 -18.85 -5.44
C ALA A 175 14.97 -17.64 -5.94
N ALA A 176 15.59 -16.87 -5.04
CA ALA A 176 16.45 -15.74 -5.40
C ALA A 176 17.74 -16.19 -6.13
N ALA A 177 18.31 -17.34 -5.76
CA ALA A 177 19.47 -17.91 -6.47
C ALA A 177 19.06 -18.33 -7.89
N LEU A 178 17.96 -19.08 -8.04
CA LEU A 178 17.41 -19.49 -9.34
C LEU A 178 17.04 -18.27 -10.20
N ALA A 179 16.47 -17.23 -9.61
CA ALA A 179 16.17 -15.99 -10.33
C ALA A 179 17.43 -15.31 -10.89
N LYS A 180 18.56 -15.32 -10.17
CA LYS A 180 19.84 -14.81 -10.68
C LYS A 180 20.33 -15.64 -11.86
N GLU A 181 20.27 -16.97 -11.78
CA GLU A 181 20.62 -17.88 -12.87
C GLU A 181 19.72 -17.68 -14.10
N ALA A 182 18.43 -17.38 -13.88
CA ALA A 182 17.45 -17.08 -14.92
C ALA A 182 17.62 -15.67 -15.53
N GLY A 183 18.58 -14.86 -15.05
CA GLY A 183 18.92 -13.55 -15.62
C GLY A 183 18.41 -12.33 -14.84
N ALA A 184 17.94 -12.47 -13.60
CA ALA A 184 17.63 -11.34 -12.75
C ALA A 184 18.85 -10.45 -12.54
N ARG A 185 18.71 -9.14 -12.78
CA ARG A 185 19.82 -8.19 -12.59
C ARG A 185 20.22 -8.02 -11.14
N ARG A 186 19.26 -8.06 -10.22
CA ARG A 186 19.47 -7.95 -8.78
C ARG A 186 18.40 -8.72 -8.02
N CYS A 187 18.81 -9.35 -6.92
CA CYS A 187 17.94 -9.89 -5.89
C CYS A 187 18.35 -9.23 -4.57
N ILE A 188 17.47 -8.40 -4.01
CA ILE A 188 17.77 -7.54 -2.86
C ILE A 188 16.88 -8.00 -1.69
N PRO A 189 17.46 -8.62 -0.63
CA PRO A 189 16.71 -8.93 0.58
C PRO A 189 16.11 -7.68 1.20
N LEU A 190 14.84 -7.75 1.57
CA LEU A 190 14.11 -6.64 2.21
C LEU A 190 14.19 -6.78 3.74
N LYS A 191 14.30 -5.64 4.41
CA LYS A 191 14.22 -5.57 5.88
C LYS A 191 12.75 -5.51 6.29
N VAL A 192 12.12 -6.66 6.39
CA VAL A 192 10.71 -6.80 6.77
C VAL A 192 10.56 -7.80 7.91
N SER A 193 9.51 -7.65 8.72
CA SER A 193 9.23 -8.49 9.88
C SER A 193 8.43 -9.76 9.57
N GLY A 194 8.00 -9.95 8.32
CA GLY A 194 7.17 -11.09 7.96
C GLY A 194 7.09 -11.36 6.46
N PRO A 195 6.59 -12.55 6.06
CA PRO A 195 6.40 -12.96 4.68
C PRO A 195 5.05 -12.41 4.16
N PHE A 196 4.93 -11.06 4.13
CA PHE A 196 3.70 -10.37 3.81
C PHE A 196 3.19 -10.72 2.41
N HIS A 197 1.86 -10.75 2.25
CA HIS A 197 1.20 -11.08 0.99
C HIS A 197 1.52 -12.50 0.48
N THR A 198 1.75 -13.41 1.40
CA THR A 198 1.87 -14.84 1.13
C THR A 198 0.80 -15.61 1.90
N LYS A 199 0.57 -16.88 1.50
CA LYS A 199 -0.36 -17.77 2.21
C LYS A 199 0.01 -17.99 3.69
N LEU A 200 1.25 -17.70 4.09
CA LEU A 200 1.68 -17.75 5.49
C LEU A 200 1.01 -16.67 6.36
N MET A 201 0.42 -15.65 5.73
CA MET A 201 -0.37 -14.63 6.42
C MET A 201 -1.85 -15.02 6.64
N ALA A 202 -2.25 -16.26 6.36
CA ALA A 202 -3.62 -16.73 6.60
C ALA A 202 -4.12 -16.45 8.02
N PRO A 203 -3.32 -16.62 9.10
CA PRO A 203 -3.77 -16.27 10.46
C PRO A 203 -4.13 -14.77 10.61
N ALA A 204 -3.42 -13.87 9.93
CA ALA A 204 -3.78 -12.46 9.90
C ALA A 204 -5.08 -12.23 9.13
N GLY A 205 -5.32 -12.97 8.03
CA GLY A 205 -6.57 -12.97 7.30
C GLY A 205 -7.75 -13.41 8.16
N ASP A 206 -7.60 -14.49 8.93
CA ASP A 206 -8.64 -14.99 9.85
C ASP A 206 -8.96 -13.97 10.96
N ALA A 207 -7.93 -13.33 11.52
CA ALA A 207 -8.12 -12.27 12.53
C ALA A 207 -8.85 -11.06 11.94
N LEU A 208 -8.52 -10.65 10.70
CA LEU A 208 -9.22 -9.58 10.01
C LEU A 208 -10.67 -9.95 9.68
N ALA A 209 -10.96 -11.19 9.28
CA ALA A 209 -12.32 -11.65 9.02
C ALA A 209 -13.19 -11.52 10.30
N GLN A 210 -12.66 -11.92 11.45
CA GLN A 210 -13.34 -11.76 12.73
C GLN A 210 -13.55 -10.28 13.10
N ARG A 211 -12.53 -9.43 12.87
CA ARG A 211 -12.60 -7.99 13.14
C ARG A 211 -13.65 -7.31 12.27
N PHE A 212 -13.72 -7.64 10.99
CA PHE A 212 -14.65 -7.05 10.03
C PHE A 212 -16.11 -7.45 10.30
N ALA A 213 -16.37 -8.57 10.97
CA ALA A 213 -17.74 -8.97 11.33
C ALA A 213 -18.46 -7.95 12.21
N GLY A 214 -17.72 -7.12 12.95
CA GLY A 214 -18.26 -6.04 13.80
C GLY A 214 -18.17 -4.64 13.16
N GLU A 215 -17.71 -4.52 11.92
CA GLU A 215 -17.51 -3.22 11.26
C GLU A 215 -18.63 -2.89 10.29
N ASN A 216 -18.96 -1.60 10.24
CA ASN A 216 -19.88 -1.06 9.23
C ASN A 216 -19.08 -0.53 8.04
N PHE A 217 -19.19 -1.21 6.92
CA PHE A 217 -18.63 -0.74 5.65
C PHE A 217 -19.62 0.20 4.97
N GLY A 218 -19.18 1.44 4.68
CA GLY A 218 -19.94 2.42 3.93
C GLY A 218 -20.04 2.09 2.44
N THR A 219 -20.77 2.92 1.72
CA THR A 219 -20.87 2.82 0.25
C THR A 219 -19.61 3.36 -0.41
N MET A 220 -19.07 2.62 -1.37
CA MET A 220 -17.95 3.05 -2.18
C MET A 220 -18.43 4.05 -3.24
N GLU A 221 -18.18 5.35 -3.03
CA GLU A 221 -18.63 6.43 -3.90
C GLU A 221 -17.71 6.62 -5.12
N THR A 222 -16.41 6.40 -4.94
CA THR A 222 -15.41 6.44 -6.01
C THR A 222 -14.84 5.05 -6.21
N PRO A 223 -14.74 4.55 -7.46
CA PRO A 223 -14.19 3.23 -7.73
C PRO A 223 -12.77 3.05 -7.20
N VAL A 224 -12.55 1.95 -6.47
CA VAL A 224 -11.23 1.51 -5.98
C VAL A 224 -10.79 0.30 -6.79
N LEU A 225 -9.51 0.28 -7.17
CA LEU A 225 -8.86 -0.90 -7.73
C LEU A 225 -8.20 -1.68 -6.60
N PHE A 226 -8.52 -2.99 -6.52
CA PHE A 226 -8.12 -3.85 -5.40
C PHE A 226 -6.81 -4.59 -5.67
N ASN A 227 -5.92 -4.63 -4.70
CA ASN A 227 -4.58 -5.23 -4.82
C ASN A 227 -4.62 -6.71 -5.22
N CYS A 228 -5.53 -7.48 -4.63
CA CYS A 228 -5.63 -8.92 -4.90
C CYS A 228 -6.36 -9.26 -6.22
N LEU A 229 -6.83 -8.24 -6.95
CA LEU A 229 -7.46 -8.37 -8.26
C LEU A 229 -6.61 -7.70 -9.37
N GLY A 230 -5.97 -6.56 -9.08
CA GLY A 230 -5.33 -5.70 -10.07
C GLY A 230 -6.33 -4.82 -10.86
N HIS A 231 -7.60 -4.82 -10.47
CA HIS A 231 -8.69 -4.08 -11.11
C HIS A 231 -9.82 -3.79 -10.12
N GLU A 232 -10.92 -3.18 -10.60
CA GLU A 232 -12.13 -2.92 -9.82
C GLU A 232 -12.81 -4.24 -9.41
N LYS A 233 -13.49 -4.24 -8.26
CA LYS A 233 -14.29 -5.37 -7.84
C LYS A 233 -15.55 -5.56 -8.72
N ALA A 234 -16.03 -6.79 -8.84
CA ALA A 234 -17.36 -7.07 -9.38
C ALA A 234 -18.47 -6.67 -8.37
N GLU A 235 -19.71 -6.53 -8.84
CA GLU A 235 -20.84 -6.23 -7.94
C GLU A 235 -21.05 -7.29 -6.86
N THR A 236 -20.76 -8.53 -7.19
CA THR A 236 -20.87 -9.69 -6.28
C THR A 236 -19.73 -9.79 -5.28
N ASP A 237 -18.63 -9.05 -5.46
CA ASP A 237 -17.48 -9.11 -4.57
C ASP A 237 -17.72 -8.30 -3.28
N SER A 238 -17.38 -8.92 -2.17
CA SER A 238 -17.46 -8.33 -0.83
C SER A 238 -16.14 -7.66 -0.47
N ILE A 239 -16.17 -6.36 -0.12
CA ILE A 239 -14.97 -5.63 0.32
C ILE A 239 -14.28 -6.28 1.51
N PRO A 240 -14.97 -6.70 2.60
CA PRO A 240 -14.34 -7.45 3.68
C PRO A 240 -13.58 -8.70 3.21
N GLN A 241 -14.19 -9.49 2.32
CA GLN A 241 -13.55 -10.70 1.78
C GLN A 241 -12.33 -10.37 0.92
N LEU A 242 -12.38 -9.29 0.13
CA LEU A 242 -11.23 -8.83 -0.66
C LEU A 242 -10.07 -8.38 0.24
N LEU A 243 -10.33 -7.68 1.34
CA LEU A 243 -9.31 -7.27 2.31
C LEU A 243 -8.71 -8.47 3.07
N VAL A 244 -9.51 -9.47 3.41
CA VAL A 244 -9.02 -10.75 3.98
C VAL A 244 -8.13 -11.48 2.97
N LYS A 245 -8.54 -11.52 1.71
CA LYS A 245 -7.73 -12.11 0.63
C LYS A 245 -6.43 -11.32 0.42
N GLN A 246 -6.49 -9.99 0.44
CA GLN A 246 -5.38 -9.10 0.17
C GLN A 246 -4.17 -9.35 1.08
N VAL A 247 -4.38 -9.56 2.39
CA VAL A 247 -3.27 -9.72 3.35
C VAL A 247 -2.47 -11.00 3.16
N GLN A 248 -3.07 -12.03 2.55
CA GLN A 248 -2.50 -13.36 2.38
C GLN A 248 -2.30 -13.76 0.90
N SER A 249 -2.44 -12.82 -0.03
CA SER A 249 -2.24 -13.04 -1.46
C SER A 249 -1.46 -11.91 -2.12
N SER A 250 -1.01 -12.15 -3.34
CA SER A 250 -0.20 -11.19 -4.12
C SER A 250 -0.88 -9.84 -4.30
N VAL A 251 -0.06 -8.81 -4.33
CA VAL A 251 -0.43 -7.43 -4.69
C VAL A 251 -0.12 -7.22 -6.17
N TYR A 252 -1.14 -6.99 -6.98
CA TYR A 252 -1.04 -6.80 -8.43
C TYR A 252 -1.00 -5.30 -8.79
N MET A 253 0.04 -4.59 -8.32
CA MET A 253 0.15 -3.13 -8.56
C MET A 253 0.41 -2.80 -10.02
N GLU A 254 1.22 -3.58 -10.72
CA GLU A 254 1.45 -3.40 -12.16
C GLU A 254 0.13 -3.53 -12.95
N ASP A 255 -0.69 -4.54 -12.62
CA ASP A 255 -1.98 -4.76 -13.29
C ASP A 255 -2.95 -3.62 -12.94
N THR A 256 -2.97 -3.15 -11.69
CA THR A 256 -3.71 -1.95 -11.25
C THR A 256 -3.34 -0.74 -12.09
N LEU A 257 -2.05 -0.47 -12.28
CA LEU A 257 -1.59 0.66 -13.08
C LEU A 257 -1.99 0.52 -14.55
N ARG A 258 -1.82 -0.66 -15.15
CA ARG A 258 -2.25 -0.93 -16.52
C ARG A 258 -3.75 -0.70 -16.69
N ARG A 259 -4.54 -1.17 -15.72
CA ARG A 259 -5.99 -0.96 -15.71
C ARG A 259 -6.37 0.51 -15.64
N LEU A 260 -5.69 1.32 -14.82
CA LEU A 260 -5.89 2.78 -14.80
C LEU A 260 -5.60 3.42 -16.18
N GLY A 261 -4.56 2.96 -16.87
CA GLY A 261 -4.27 3.39 -18.24
C GLY A 261 -5.39 3.03 -19.23
N GLU A 262 -5.91 1.79 -19.18
CA GLU A 262 -7.07 1.34 -20.00
C GLU A 262 -8.31 2.18 -19.72
N LEU A 263 -8.51 2.59 -18.47
CA LEU A 263 -9.61 3.46 -18.05
C LEU A 263 -9.42 4.92 -18.48
N GLY A 264 -8.32 5.24 -19.15
CA GLY A 264 -8.02 6.57 -19.70
C GLY A 264 -7.53 7.57 -18.64
N VAL A 265 -7.01 7.10 -17.51
CA VAL A 265 -6.35 7.97 -16.53
C VAL A 265 -5.10 8.57 -17.16
N ASN A 266 -4.97 9.88 -17.09
CA ASN A 266 -3.83 10.63 -17.65
C ASN A 266 -3.08 11.48 -16.61
N HIS A 267 -3.62 11.57 -15.39
CA HIS A 267 -2.98 12.20 -14.24
C HIS A 267 -3.12 11.30 -13.01
N ILE A 268 -2.03 11.16 -12.28
CA ILE A 268 -1.95 10.41 -11.03
C ILE A 268 -1.34 11.29 -9.95
N LEU A 269 -1.97 11.31 -8.79
CA LEU A 269 -1.43 11.91 -7.58
C LEU A 269 -1.05 10.79 -6.62
N GLU A 270 0.23 10.68 -6.27
CA GLU A 270 0.69 9.81 -5.20
C GLU A 270 0.61 10.56 -3.86
N VAL A 271 -0.16 10.01 -2.92
CA VAL A 271 -0.28 10.52 -1.55
C VAL A 271 0.51 9.61 -0.62
N GLY A 272 1.53 10.17 0.01
CA GLY A 272 2.38 9.45 0.95
C GLY A 272 3.80 10.00 1.00
N PRO A 273 4.59 9.65 2.01
CA PRO A 273 6.00 9.97 2.01
C PRO A 273 6.73 9.27 0.86
N GLY A 274 7.69 9.99 0.26
CA GLY A 274 8.47 9.49 -0.86
C GLY A 274 7.76 9.50 -2.21
N SER A 275 8.21 8.66 -3.15
CA SER A 275 7.73 8.66 -4.55
C SER A 275 7.85 7.28 -5.21
N ALA A 276 7.64 6.22 -4.43
CA ALA A 276 7.81 4.85 -4.93
C ALA A 276 6.78 4.50 -6.02
N LEU A 277 5.51 4.90 -5.83
CA LEU A 277 4.45 4.65 -6.80
C LEU A 277 4.65 5.46 -8.08
N SER A 278 5.12 6.70 -7.98
CA SER A 278 5.52 7.51 -9.14
C SER A 278 6.59 6.82 -9.97
N GLY A 279 7.53 6.13 -9.31
CA GLY A 279 8.52 5.29 -9.97
C GLY A 279 7.91 4.11 -10.71
N PHE A 280 6.87 3.47 -10.14
CA PHE A 280 6.14 2.37 -10.79
C PHE A 280 5.30 2.88 -11.95
N VAL A 281 4.60 4.00 -11.79
CA VAL A 281 3.81 4.65 -12.85
C VAL A 281 4.70 4.98 -14.05
N LYS A 282 5.84 5.61 -13.83
CA LYS A 282 6.79 5.97 -14.90
C LYS A 282 7.23 4.77 -15.73
N LYS A 283 7.38 3.59 -15.12
CA LYS A 283 7.77 2.36 -15.81
C LYS A 283 6.60 1.66 -16.49
N THR A 284 5.39 1.77 -15.97
CA THR A 284 4.21 1.02 -16.43
C THR A 284 3.38 1.82 -17.43
N LEU A 285 3.26 3.13 -17.22
CA LEU A 285 2.42 4.05 -18.00
C LEU A 285 3.24 5.24 -18.50
N PRO A 286 4.17 5.04 -19.46
CA PRO A 286 4.92 6.15 -20.03
C PRO A 286 3.95 7.14 -20.70
N GLY A 287 3.98 8.40 -20.27
CA GLY A 287 3.09 9.46 -20.76
C GLY A 287 1.97 9.86 -19.80
N VAL A 288 1.72 9.12 -18.73
CA VAL A 288 0.85 9.55 -17.64
C VAL A 288 1.64 10.45 -16.69
N VAL A 289 1.09 11.64 -16.40
CA VAL A 289 1.68 12.56 -15.43
C VAL A 289 1.44 12.01 -14.04
N CYS A 290 2.51 11.76 -13.29
CA CYS A 290 2.40 11.32 -11.89
C CYS A 290 3.21 12.26 -11.01
N THR A 291 2.57 12.78 -9.96
CA THR A 291 3.20 13.68 -8.98
C THR A 291 2.98 13.14 -7.58
N ALA A 292 4.06 13.06 -6.81
CA ALA A 292 4.01 12.69 -5.40
C ALA A 292 3.79 13.92 -4.51
N VAL A 293 2.99 13.75 -3.46
CA VAL A 293 2.67 14.79 -2.48
C VAL A 293 2.87 14.24 -1.08
N GLU A 294 3.81 14.88 -0.39
CA GLU A 294 4.14 14.62 1.01
C GLU A 294 4.00 15.88 1.87
N THR A 295 4.09 17.09 1.28
CA THR A 295 4.05 18.37 1.98
C THR A 295 2.96 19.29 1.42
N PRO A 296 2.47 20.28 2.22
CA PRO A 296 1.52 21.29 1.74
C PRO A 296 2.03 22.06 0.52
N GLU A 297 3.33 22.39 0.48
CA GLU A 297 3.96 23.10 -0.63
C GLU A 297 3.88 22.30 -1.93
N GLN A 298 4.18 21.01 -1.87
CA GLN A 298 4.07 20.11 -3.02
C GLN A 298 2.61 20.04 -3.52
N LEU A 299 1.64 19.95 -2.59
CA LEU A 299 0.23 19.93 -2.96
C LEU A 299 -0.19 21.24 -3.64
N ASP A 300 0.16 22.39 -3.08
CA ASP A 300 -0.20 23.70 -3.66
C ASP A 300 0.45 23.88 -5.04
N ALA A 301 1.69 23.42 -5.23
CA ALA A 301 2.36 23.44 -6.54
C ALA A 301 1.60 22.60 -7.58
N VAL A 302 1.17 21.39 -7.23
CA VAL A 302 0.38 20.51 -8.12
C VAL A 302 -0.95 21.15 -8.47
N LEU A 303 -1.68 21.67 -7.50
CA LEU A 303 -3.00 22.29 -7.72
C LEU A 303 -2.89 23.55 -8.58
N THR A 304 -1.80 24.32 -8.43
CA THR A 304 -1.51 25.48 -9.27
C THR A 304 -1.26 25.04 -10.71
N ALA A 305 -0.38 24.05 -10.92
CA ALA A 305 -0.10 23.53 -12.25
C ALA A 305 -1.34 22.96 -12.97
N TRP A 306 -2.28 22.37 -12.23
CA TRP A 306 -3.54 21.87 -12.82
C TRP A 306 -4.46 23.01 -13.27
N LYS A 307 -4.53 24.12 -12.52
CA LYS A 307 -5.32 25.30 -12.91
C LYS A 307 -4.77 26.00 -14.13
N ASP A 308 -3.44 26.05 -14.26
CA ASP A 308 -2.79 26.68 -15.41
C ASP A 308 -2.90 25.84 -16.70
N ALA A 309 -3.29 24.57 -16.59
CA ALA A 309 -3.47 23.65 -17.71
C ALA A 309 -4.93 23.54 -18.22
N GLU A 310 -5.91 24.14 -17.50
CA GLU A 310 -7.32 24.25 -17.91
C GLU A 310 -7.55 25.49 -18.80
#